data_a6028de2955c586615cc3d9194c1f055
#
_entry.id   a6028de2955c586615cc3d9194c1f055
#
_cell.length_a   1.000
_cell.length_b   1.000
_cell.length_c   1.000
_cell.angle_alpha   90.00
_cell.angle_beta   90.00
_cell.angle_gamma   90.00
#
_symmetry.space_group_name_H-M   'P 1'
#
loop_
_entity.id
_entity.type
_entity.pdbx_description
1 polymer ?
#
loop_
_entity_poly.entity_id
_entity_poly.type
_entity_poly.pdbx_seq_one_letter_code
_entity_poly.pdbx_strand_id
1 'polypeptide(L)' 'VGGSFYCTNSQLTSLEGAPREVGGNFDCSWNQLTSLEGAPHIVGEDFYCCKNPNLHSLEGIGEVKGEIYKDF' A
#
# COMPACT_ATOMS: atom_id res chain seq x y z
N VAL A 1 -11.41 6.38 4.21
CA VAL A 1 -10.56 7.09 5.16
C VAL A 1 -10.20 8.46 4.58
N GLY A 2 -10.57 9.52 5.33
CA GLY A 2 -10.34 10.88 4.83
C GLY A 2 -8.91 11.36 4.96
N GLY A 3 -8.12 10.76 5.81
CA GLY A 3 -6.72 11.10 5.98
C GLY A 3 -5.83 9.98 5.50
N SER A 4 -4.62 9.92 6.06
CA SER A 4 -3.66 8.88 5.72
C SER A 4 -3.94 7.60 6.49
N PHE A 5 -3.47 6.49 5.94
CA PHE A 5 -3.62 5.19 6.55
C PHE A 5 -2.24 4.53 6.63
N TYR A 6 -1.81 4.22 7.84
CA TYR A 6 -0.49 3.65 8.08
C TYR A 6 -0.62 2.25 8.66
N CYS A 7 -0.08 1.27 7.97
CA CYS A 7 -0.03 -0.11 8.45
C CYS A 7 1.40 -0.65 8.38
N THR A 8 2.36 0.21 8.68
CA THR A 8 3.77 -0.16 8.60
C THR A 8 4.16 -1.12 9.73
N ASN A 9 5.15 -1.96 9.45
CA ASN A 9 5.77 -2.82 10.45
C ASN A 9 4.75 -3.67 11.22
N SER A 10 3.76 -4.20 10.50
CA SER A 10 2.67 -4.97 11.11
C SER A 10 2.71 -6.46 10.74
N GLN A 11 3.79 -6.89 10.08
CA GLN A 11 3.97 -8.29 9.67
C GLN A 11 2.87 -8.75 8.72
N LEU A 12 2.34 -7.85 7.91
CA LEU A 12 1.27 -8.17 6.99
C LEU A 12 1.80 -9.02 5.83
N THR A 13 0.99 -9.99 5.42
CA THR A 13 1.28 -10.78 4.23
C THR A 13 0.32 -10.45 3.10
N SER A 14 -0.74 -9.70 3.38
CA SER A 14 -1.68 -9.24 2.37
C SER A 14 -2.31 -7.93 2.82
N LEU A 15 -2.97 -7.24 1.90
CA LEU A 15 -3.69 -6.01 2.21
C LEU A 15 -5.19 -6.24 2.28
N GLU A 16 -5.61 -7.48 2.36
CA GLU A 16 -7.02 -7.80 2.47
C GLU A 16 -7.61 -7.14 3.71
N GLY A 17 -8.75 -6.49 3.55
CA GLY A 17 -9.37 -5.75 4.64
C GLY A 17 -8.97 -4.29 4.72
N ALA A 18 -8.06 -3.83 3.87
CA ALA A 18 -7.69 -2.42 3.86
C ALA A 18 -8.87 -1.55 3.43
N PRO A 19 -8.86 -0.24 3.81
CA PRO A 19 -9.89 0.67 3.35
C PRO A 19 -9.94 0.74 1.83
N ARG A 20 -11.13 0.95 1.29
CA ARG A 20 -11.28 1.04 -0.17
C ARG A 20 -10.80 2.38 -0.71
N GLU A 21 -10.87 3.42 0.09
CA GLU A 21 -10.48 4.77 -0.31
C GLU A 21 -9.65 5.40 0.81
N VAL A 22 -8.53 5.97 0.41
CA VAL A 22 -7.64 6.67 1.32
C VAL A 22 -7.42 8.06 0.74
N GLY A 23 -7.83 9.09 1.50
CA GLY A 23 -7.73 10.46 1.01
C GLY A 23 -6.32 11.02 1.06
N GLY A 24 -5.48 10.52 1.94
CA GLY A 24 -4.10 10.93 2.06
C GLY A 24 -3.15 9.84 1.59
N ASN A 25 -2.09 9.59 2.35
CA ASN A 25 -1.10 8.59 2.02
C ASN A 25 -1.52 7.21 2.51
N PHE A 26 -1.13 6.18 1.77
CA PHE A 26 -1.27 4.80 2.20
C PHE A 26 0.13 4.22 2.35
N ASP A 27 0.48 3.78 3.55
CA ASP A 27 1.82 3.30 3.84
C ASP A 27 1.76 1.87 4.38
N CYS A 28 2.20 0.93 3.54
CA CYS A 28 2.29 -0.48 3.92
C CYS A 28 3.75 -0.95 3.90
N SER A 29 4.69 -0.04 4.13
CA SER A 29 6.10 -0.36 4.15
C SER A 29 6.45 -1.25 5.35
N TRP A 30 7.60 -1.94 5.27
CA TRP A 30 8.10 -2.76 6.37
C TRP A 30 7.15 -3.89 6.74
N ASN A 31 6.67 -4.60 5.74
CA ASN A 31 5.82 -5.77 5.92
C ASN A 31 6.40 -6.94 5.12
N GLN A 32 5.61 -7.99 4.97
CA GLN A 32 6.04 -9.19 4.24
C GLN A 32 5.07 -9.47 3.09
N LEU A 33 4.67 -8.40 2.41
CA LEU A 33 3.74 -8.51 1.31
C LEU A 33 4.39 -9.21 0.11
N THR A 34 3.62 -10.04 -0.57
CA THR A 34 4.05 -10.68 -1.81
C THR A 34 3.30 -10.11 -3.01
N SER A 35 2.21 -9.40 -2.76
CA SER A 35 1.46 -8.70 -3.79
C SER A 35 0.71 -7.55 -3.15
N LEU A 36 0.11 -6.69 -3.97
CA LEU A 36 -0.69 -5.57 -3.47
C LEU A 36 -2.18 -5.84 -3.61
N GLU A 37 -2.56 -7.10 -3.78
CA GLU A 37 -3.98 -7.46 -3.79
C GLU A 37 -4.63 -7.07 -2.48
N GLY A 38 -5.82 -6.47 -2.58
CA GLY A 38 -6.51 -5.93 -1.41
C GLY A 38 -6.19 -4.48 -1.14
N ALA A 39 -5.28 -3.87 -1.92
CA ALA A 39 -4.94 -2.47 -1.76
C ALA A 39 -6.17 -1.59 -2.00
N PRO A 40 -6.17 -0.34 -1.47
CA PRO A 40 -7.27 0.58 -1.72
C PRO A 40 -7.48 0.80 -3.21
N HIS A 41 -8.73 1.03 -3.60
CA HIS A 41 -9.05 1.36 -4.98
C HIS A 41 -8.50 2.72 -5.38
N ILE A 42 -8.47 3.65 -4.44
CA ILE A 42 -8.00 5.02 -4.68
C ILE A 42 -7.16 5.46 -3.49
N VAL A 43 -5.98 5.99 -3.78
CA VAL A 43 -5.12 6.64 -2.80
C VAL A 43 -4.95 8.08 -3.29
N GLY A 44 -5.39 9.02 -2.46
CA GLY A 44 -5.44 10.43 -2.86
C GLY A 44 -4.10 11.12 -2.91
N GLU A 45 -3.10 10.58 -2.22
CA GLU A 45 -1.75 11.12 -2.23
C GLU A 45 -0.76 10.03 -2.57
N ASP A 46 0.21 9.74 -1.69
CA ASP A 46 1.30 8.84 -2.02
C ASP A 46 1.05 7.43 -1.52
N PHE A 47 1.66 6.47 -2.20
CA PHE A 47 1.57 5.05 -1.84
C PHE A 47 2.98 4.57 -1.52
N TYR A 48 3.18 4.05 -0.31
CA TYR A 48 4.47 3.56 0.16
C TYR A 48 4.41 2.05 0.34
N CYS A 49 5.24 1.32 -0.38
CA CYS A 49 5.34 -0.13 -0.23
C CYS A 49 6.80 -0.59 -0.18
N CYS A 50 7.67 0.25 0.37
CA CYS A 50 9.08 -0.08 0.53
C CYS A 50 9.28 -1.16 1.59
N LYS A 51 10.45 -1.79 1.59
CA LYS A 51 10.82 -2.75 2.64
C LYS A 51 9.83 -3.91 2.77
N ASN A 52 9.37 -4.39 1.62
CA ASN A 52 8.65 -5.64 1.49
C ASN A 52 9.51 -6.54 0.61
N PRO A 53 10.41 -7.34 1.21
CA PRO A 53 11.46 -8.02 0.44
C PRO A 53 10.95 -8.97 -0.65
N ASN A 54 9.74 -9.49 -0.47
CA ASN A 54 9.17 -10.44 -1.42
C ASN A 54 8.19 -9.81 -2.39
N LEU A 55 8.09 -8.49 -2.37
CA LEU A 55 7.21 -7.74 -3.28
C LEU A 55 8.01 -7.32 -4.50
N HIS A 56 7.60 -7.79 -5.67
CA HIS A 56 8.35 -7.56 -6.90
C HIS A 56 7.54 -6.92 -8.01
N SER A 57 6.28 -6.59 -7.76
CA SER A 57 5.43 -5.97 -8.77
C SER A 57 4.37 -5.12 -8.09
N LEU A 58 3.71 -4.28 -8.89
CA LEU A 58 2.60 -3.47 -8.42
C LEU A 58 1.24 -4.11 -8.72
N GLU A 59 1.24 -5.40 -9.01
CA GLU A 59 -0.01 -6.10 -9.33
C GLU A 59 -0.98 -6.00 -8.15
N GLY A 60 -2.21 -5.63 -8.44
CA GLY A 60 -3.24 -5.44 -7.41
C GLY A 60 -3.37 -4.02 -6.91
N ILE A 61 -2.45 -3.12 -7.28
CA ILE A 61 -2.54 -1.74 -6.84
C ILE A 61 -3.71 -1.03 -7.53
N GLY A 62 -4.37 -0.13 -6.80
CA GLY A 62 -5.43 0.69 -7.36
C GLY A 62 -4.89 1.98 -7.96
N GLU A 63 -5.75 2.98 -8.03
CA GLU A 63 -5.35 4.29 -8.54
C GLU A 63 -4.61 5.07 -7.46
N VAL A 64 -3.43 5.59 -7.77
CA VAL A 64 -2.64 6.41 -6.87
C VAL A 64 -2.44 7.76 -7.54
N LYS A 65 -2.94 8.81 -6.90
CA LYS A 65 -2.90 10.15 -7.49
C LYS A 65 -1.56 10.84 -7.29
N GLY A 66 -0.77 10.40 -6.33
CA GLY A 66 0.56 10.94 -6.07
C GLY A 66 1.65 10.01 -6.56
N GLU A 67 2.68 9.86 -5.76
CA GLU A 67 3.84 9.05 -6.09
C GLU A 67 3.75 7.66 -5.49
N ILE A 68 4.44 6.72 -6.12
CA ILE A 68 4.55 5.35 -5.61
C ILE A 68 6.00 5.14 -5.20
N TYR A 69 6.20 4.78 -3.94
CA TYR A 69 7.54 4.53 -3.38
C TYR A 69 7.71 3.03 -3.18
N LYS A 70 8.69 2.46 -3.84
CA LYS A 70 8.93 1.02 -3.85
C LYS A 70 10.43 0.76 -3.97
N ASP A 71 10.83 -0.50 -3.71
CA ASP A 71 12.24 -0.89 -3.75
C ASP A 71 12.61 -1.71 -4.99
N PHE A 72 11.69 -1.86 -5.91
CA PHE A 72 11.93 -2.69 -7.09
C PHE A 72 11.71 -1.96 -8.39
#